data_8fb577e47892590d12cf9420748c98a4
#
_entry.id   8fb577e47892590d12cf9420748c98a4
#
_cell.length_a   1.000
_cell.length_b   1.000
_cell.length_c   1.000
_cell.angle_alpha   90.00
_cell.angle_beta   90.00
_cell.angle_gamma   90.00
#
_symmetry.space_group_name_H-M   'P 1'
#
loop_
_entity.id
_entity.type
_entity.pdbx_description
1 polymer ?
#
loop_
_entity_poly.entity_id
_entity_poly.type
_entity_poly.pdbx_seq_one_letter_code
_entity_poly.pdbx_strand_id
1 'polypeptide(L)'
;MSEEIDLSQSFKAYDVRGIVGQSLNAEAVEAIGAAFVDILGLTGDTVLVGGDMRPSSAEFSEAFARGATYRGANVVMLGQISTDELYFASGQLDAAGVVFTASHNPAQYNGIKMSKAGALPISSATGLYDIRDLAQQYLDEGLPVSSDAPQGSTTRRDVLADYSGYLRSLVDLSAIRPLKIVVDAGNGMGGLTTPAVLGDAVLPGLPLQIVPLYFELDGTFPNHPANPLEPENLKDLQAAVLKHGADLGLAFDGDADRCFVIDERGLPLSPSAITALVAVREIARVQAAGEASPVVIHNLITSKAVPEFVTRAGGTPVMTRVGHSFIKAEMAEQGAVFGGEHSAHYYFRDFYNADTGMLAAMHVLAALGGQDLPLSQLGAEYEPYVATGEINSEVEDKAGATARVVAHFEGQPVEIFTMDGTTIAAADGSWWINLRPSNTEPYLRFNGEGATAEIIEPIRDAVLAIVRQEQPTD
;
A
#
# COMPACT_ATOMS: atom_id res chain seq x y z
N MET A 1 -8.28 18.20 32.40
CA MET A 1 -8.51 16.75 32.43
C MET A 1 -8.21 16.32 30.99
N SER A 2 -7.18 15.51 30.77
CA SER A 2 -6.99 14.86 29.47
C SER A 2 -8.24 14.02 29.19
N GLU A 3 -8.86 14.18 28.04
CA GLU A 3 -9.92 13.27 27.61
C GLU A 3 -9.35 11.85 27.62
N GLU A 4 -10.10 10.93 28.19
CA GLU A 4 -9.75 9.50 28.29
C GLU A 4 -9.68 8.97 26.86
N ILE A 5 -8.53 8.40 26.45
CA ILE A 5 -8.33 7.90 25.08
C ILE A 5 -9.05 6.56 24.95
N ASP A 6 -9.96 6.48 23.97
CA ASP A 6 -10.60 5.25 23.51
C ASP A 6 -9.86 4.72 22.26
N LEU A 7 -9.06 3.67 22.46
CA LEU A 7 -8.28 3.03 21.40
C LEU A 7 -9.15 2.40 20.30
N SER A 8 -10.43 2.12 20.56
CA SER A 8 -11.33 1.58 19.54
C SER A 8 -11.51 2.54 18.35
N GLN A 9 -11.33 3.83 18.56
CA GLN A 9 -11.40 4.86 17.53
C GLN A 9 -10.19 4.82 16.58
N SER A 10 -9.03 4.39 17.07
CA SER A 10 -7.78 4.38 16.32
C SER A 10 -7.44 3.04 15.70
N PHE A 11 -7.85 1.91 16.29
CA PHE A 11 -7.60 0.59 15.73
C PHE A 11 -8.57 0.28 14.59
N LYS A 12 -8.02 0.10 13.39
CA LYS A 12 -8.76 -0.28 12.17
C LYS A 12 -8.64 -1.79 11.93
N ALA A 13 -9.03 -2.26 10.76
CA ALA A 13 -8.99 -3.69 10.44
C ALA A 13 -7.55 -4.26 10.30
N TYR A 14 -6.58 -3.43 9.94
CA TYR A 14 -5.19 -3.89 9.65
C TYR A 14 -4.08 -3.00 10.22
N ASP A 15 -4.39 -1.85 10.79
CA ASP A 15 -3.43 -0.92 11.36
C ASP A 15 -4.07 -0.05 12.44
N VAL A 16 -3.27 0.81 13.04
CA VAL A 16 -3.72 1.85 13.96
C VAL A 16 -3.63 3.19 13.24
N ARG A 17 -4.68 4.01 13.29
CA ARG A 17 -4.70 5.38 12.77
C ARG A 17 -5.51 6.29 13.66
N GLY A 18 -4.90 7.38 14.13
CA GLY A 18 -5.55 8.33 15.00
C GLY A 18 -5.06 9.75 14.80
N ILE A 19 -5.85 10.72 15.28
CA ILE A 19 -5.46 12.13 15.34
C ILE A 19 -4.57 12.30 16.58
N VAL A 20 -3.37 12.83 16.35
CA VAL A 20 -2.37 13.04 17.43
C VAL A 20 -2.92 13.98 18.49
N GLY A 21 -2.82 13.54 19.75
CA GLY A 21 -3.31 14.28 20.92
C GLY A 21 -4.81 14.14 21.18
N GLN A 22 -5.58 13.50 20.28
CA GLN A 22 -7.02 13.26 20.45
C GLN A 22 -7.34 11.78 20.64
N SER A 23 -7.02 10.94 19.66
CA SER A 23 -7.27 9.50 19.68
C SER A 23 -6.00 8.65 19.73
N LEU A 24 -4.82 9.29 19.70
CA LEU A 24 -3.51 8.64 19.84
C LEU A 24 -2.53 9.64 20.47
N ASN A 25 -1.84 9.23 21.53
CA ASN A 25 -0.81 10.01 22.22
C ASN A 25 0.31 9.10 22.72
N ALA A 26 1.38 9.66 23.28
CA ALA A 26 2.55 8.91 23.74
C ALA A 26 2.22 7.90 24.85
N GLU A 27 1.28 8.20 25.75
CA GLU A 27 0.85 7.30 26.83
C GLU A 27 0.13 6.06 26.26
N ALA A 28 -0.80 6.30 25.33
CA ALA A 28 -1.48 5.22 24.60
C ALA A 28 -0.48 4.34 23.81
N VAL A 29 0.50 4.96 23.16
CA VAL A 29 1.53 4.23 22.41
C VAL A 29 2.44 3.41 23.32
N GLU A 30 2.77 3.89 24.53
CA GLU A 30 3.53 3.12 25.52
C GLU A 30 2.74 1.89 25.98
N ALA A 31 1.43 2.04 26.26
CA ALA A 31 0.54 0.93 26.58
C ALA A 31 0.43 -0.08 25.42
N ILE A 32 0.34 0.41 24.16
CA ILE A 32 0.34 -0.44 22.97
C ILE A 32 1.66 -1.22 22.85
N GLY A 33 2.81 -0.60 23.15
CA GLY A 33 4.11 -1.26 23.13
C GLY A 33 4.21 -2.39 24.15
N ALA A 34 3.68 -2.18 25.35
CA ALA A 34 3.61 -3.21 26.39
C ALA A 34 2.67 -4.36 25.98
N ALA A 35 1.47 -4.04 25.49
CA ALA A 35 0.49 -5.03 25.05
C ALA A 35 0.98 -5.84 23.82
N PHE A 36 1.71 -5.21 22.90
CA PHE A 36 2.33 -5.88 21.76
C PHE A 36 3.27 -7.01 22.20
N VAL A 37 4.12 -6.74 23.18
CA VAL A 37 5.04 -7.75 23.73
C VAL A 37 4.29 -8.89 24.41
N ASP A 38 3.29 -8.56 25.23
CA ASP A 38 2.56 -9.58 25.99
C ASP A 38 1.69 -10.47 25.09
N ILE A 39 0.95 -9.88 24.16
CA ILE A 39 0.08 -10.63 23.23
C ILE A 39 0.89 -11.52 22.28
N LEU A 40 2.04 -11.06 21.83
CA LEU A 40 2.89 -11.84 20.92
C LEU A 40 3.91 -12.72 21.64
N GLY A 41 4.03 -12.63 22.96
CA GLY A 41 4.95 -13.44 23.75
C GLY A 41 6.41 -13.11 23.52
N LEU A 42 6.77 -11.83 23.34
CA LEU A 42 8.10 -11.37 22.91
C LEU A 42 9.05 -11.01 24.07
N THR A 43 8.75 -11.41 25.30
CA THR A 43 9.66 -11.21 26.44
C THR A 43 11.01 -11.91 26.19
N GLY A 44 12.10 -11.15 26.19
CA GLY A 44 13.45 -11.63 25.85
C GLY A 44 13.80 -11.57 24.37
N ASP A 45 12.81 -11.45 23.49
CA ASP A 45 12.99 -11.39 22.04
C ASP A 45 13.29 -9.98 21.55
N THR A 46 13.66 -9.86 20.26
CA THR A 46 13.91 -8.59 19.59
C THR A 46 12.64 -8.03 18.99
N VAL A 47 12.41 -6.72 19.20
CA VAL A 47 11.35 -5.93 18.56
C VAL A 47 11.96 -4.76 17.81
N LEU A 48 11.61 -4.61 16.54
CA LEU A 48 12.05 -3.53 15.66
C LEU A 48 11.10 -2.34 15.75
N VAL A 49 11.64 -1.13 15.87
CA VAL A 49 10.84 0.10 15.99
C VAL A 49 11.42 1.18 15.10
N GLY A 50 10.61 1.69 14.18
CA GLY A 50 10.96 2.83 13.35
C GLY A 50 9.77 3.76 13.13
N GLY A 51 9.98 4.87 12.44
CA GLY A 51 8.93 5.82 12.12
C GLY A 51 9.23 6.62 10.87
N ASP A 52 8.17 7.16 10.27
CA ASP A 52 8.26 8.06 9.14
C ASP A 52 8.70 9.49 9.56
N MET A 53 8.62 10.43 8.64
CA MET A 53 9.02 11.83 8.85
C MET A 53 8.01 12.67 9.63
N ARG A 54 6.87 12.13 10.09
CA ARG A 54 5.86 12.88 10.84
C ARG A 54 6.41 13.38 12.17
N PRO A 55 6.06 14.60 12.61
CA PRO A 55 6.62 15.20 13.84
C PRO A 55 6.46 14.34 15.08
N SER A 56 5.37 13.56 15.19
CA SER A 56 5.09 12.69 16.33
C SER A 56 5.76 11.31 16.24
N SER A 57 6.28 10.90 15.09
CA SER A 57 6.79 9.53 14.89
C SER A 57 7.99 9.21 15.78
N ALA A 58 8.89 10.18 16.01
CA ALA A 58 10.04 9.99 16.90
C ALA A 58 9.60 9.78 18.37
N GLU A 59 8.71 10.64 18.87
CA GLU A 59 8.15 10.53 20.23
C GLU A 59 7.40 9.21 20.42
N PHE A 60 6.59 8.82 19.46
CA PHE A 60 5.81 7.58 19.48
C PHE A 60 6.71 6.34 19.44
N SER A 61 7.77 6.37 18.62
CA SER A 61 8.76 5.29 18.56
C SER A 61 9.43 5.08 19.92
N GLU A 62 9.80 6.18 20.60
CA GLU A 62 10.39 6.12 21.95
C GLU A 62 9.39 5.66 23.00
N ALA A 63 8.12 6.09 22.93
CA ALA A 63 7.06 5.65 23.83
C ALA A 63 6.80 4.15 23.70
N PHE A 64 6.65 3.66 22.49
CA PHE A 64 6.49 2.22 22.22
C PHE A 64 7.68 1.42 22.77
N ALA A 65 8.89 1.89 22.52
CA ALA A 65 10.11 1.24 23.00
C ALA A 65 10.14 1.16 24.55
N ARG A 66 9.66 2.20 25.26
CA ARG A 66 9.54 2.14 26.74
C ARG A 66 8.57 1.05 27.18
N GLY A 67 7.37 1.00 26.60
CA GLY A 67 6.39 -0.04 26.90
C GLY A 67 6.92 -1.45 26.60
N ALA A 68 7.52 -1.65 25.43
CA ALA A 68 8.09 -2.92 25.02
C ALA A 68 9.25 -3.37 25.93
N THR A 69 10.20 -2.49 26.24
CA THR A 69 11.34 -2.82 27.13
C THR A 69 10.88 -3.05 28.58
N TYR A 70 9.84 -2.33 29.02
CA TYR A 70 9.24 -2.56 30.35
C TYR A 70 8.69 -4.00 30.47
N ARG A 71 8.17 -4.59 29.38
CA ARG A 71 7.70 -5.98 29.31
C ARG A 71 8.82 -6.98 28.95
N GLY A 72 10.08 -6.52 28.94
CA GLY A 72 11.27 -7.37 28.80
C GLY A 72 11.70 -7.65 27.36
N ALA A 73 11.11 -7.04 26.34
CA ALA A 73 11.58 -7.17 24.97
C ALA A 73 12.85 -6.33 24.72
N ASN A 74 13.76 -6.79 23.85
CA ASN A 74 14.92 -6.03 23.41
C ASN A 74 14.56 -5.22 22.16
N VAL A 75 14.58 -3.90 22.25
CA VAL A 75 14.19 -3.02 21.18
C VAL A 75 15.40 -2.62 20.31
N VAL A 76 15.24 -2.74 18.99
CA VAL A 76 16.17 -2.18 18.00
C VAL A 76 15.48 -1.00 17.32
N MET A 77 15.94 0.22 17.63
CA MET A 77 15.47 1.45 16.99
C MET A 77 16.07 1.57 15.59
N LEU A 78 15.24 1.58 14.56
CA LEU A 78 15.65 1.71 13.16
C LEU A 78 15.78 3.18 12.72
N GLY A 79 15.22 4.12 13.51
CA GLY A 79 15.20 5.54 13.19
C GLY A 79 14.09 5.90 12.19
N GLN A 80 14.40 6.83 11.28
CA GLN A 80 13.48 7.17 10.19
C GLN A 80 13.59 6.13 9.08
N ILE A 81 12.48 5.46 8.80
CA ILE A 81 12.37 4.40 7.79
C ILE A 81 11.04 4.50 7.04
N SER A 82 11.03 4.00 5.81
CA SER A 82 9.79 3.72 5.08
C SER A 82 9.09 2.46 5.60
N THR A 83 7.85 2.26 5.21
CA THR A 83 7.10 1.05 5.60
C THR A 83 7.76 -0.22 5.07
N ASP A 84 8.24 -0.22 3.84
CA ASP A 84 8.90 -1.39 3.25
C ASP A 84 10.31 -1.64 3.82
N GLU A 85 11.01 -0.62 4.36
CA GLU A 85 12.22 -0.83 5.16
C GLU A 85 11.92 -1.60 6.47
N LEU A 86 10.75 -1.37 7.12
CA LEU A 86 10.33 -2.20 8.23
C LEU A 86 10.14 -3.65 7.80
N TYR A 87 9.44 -3.89 6.68
CA TYR A 87 9.20 -5.26 6.20
C TYR A 87 10.50 -5.96 5.84
N PHE A 88 11.43 -5.25 5.18
CA PHE A 88 12.77 -5.75 4.94
C PHE A 88 13.48 -6.13 6.25
N ALA A 89 13.52 -5.22 7.23
CA ALA A 89 14.19 -5.47 8.50
C ALA A 89 13.55 -6.63 9.27
N SER A 90 12.22 -6.70 9.31
CA SER A 90 11.47 -7.80 9.94
C SER A 90 11.77 -9.15 9.29
N GLY A 91 11.79 -9.19 7.96
CA GLY A 91 12.14 -10.41 7.22
C GLY A 91 13.61 -10.81 7.36
N GLN A 92 14.53 -9.85 7.25
CA GLN A 92 15.97 -10.10 7.31
C GLN A 92 16.47 -10.49 8.71
N LEU A 93 15.88 -9.93 9.76
CA LEU A 93 16.28 -10.16 11.15
C LEU A 93 15.40 -11.20 11.86
N ASP A 94 14.38 -11.70 11.18
CA ASP A 94 13.35 -12.60 11.72
C ASP A 94 12.81 -12.11 13.08
N ALA A 95 12.39 -10.83 13.10
CA ALA A 95 11.94 -10.16 14.31
C ALA A 95 10.62 -9.42 14.06
N ALA A 96 9.74 -9.42 15.07
CA ALA A 96 8.53 -8.62 15.05
C ALA A 96 8.88 -7.13 15.07
N GLY A 97 8.02 -6.28 14.47
CA GLY A 97 8.32 -4.86 14.45
C GLY A 97 7.15 -3.97 14.13
N VAL A 98 7.38 -2.67 14.33
CA VAL A 98 6.41 -1.62 14.07
C VAL A 98 7.04 -0.43 13.35
N VAL A 99 6.25 0.24 12.51
CA VAL A 99 6.59 1.55 11.96
C VAL A 99 5.47 2.54 12.25
N PHE A 100 5.87 3.71 12.77
CA PHE A 100 4.97 4.82 13.03
C PHE A 100 4.76 5.60 11.76
N THR A 101 3.57 5.52 11.20
CA THR A 101 3.14 6.19 9.98
C THR A 101 1.63 6.26 9.89
N ALA A 102 1.13 7.25 9.19
CA ALA A 102 -0.27 7.27 8.74
C ALA A 102 -0.35 7.32 7.19
N SER A 103 0.70 6.85 6.48
CA SER A 103 0.79 6.78 5.01
C SER A 103 0.40 8.13 4.38
N HIS A 104 -0.65 8.16 3.57
CA HIS A 104 -1.14 9.35 2.86
C HIS A 104 -2.11 10.24 3.65
N ASN A 105 -2.42 9.91 4.91
CA ASN A 105 -3.30 10.74 5.72
C ASN A 105 -2.69 12.13 5.99
N PRO A 106 -3.52 13.18 6.23
CA PRO A 106 -3.07 14.51 6.57
C PRO A 106 -2.10 14.57 7.77
N ALA A 107 -1.39 15.69 7.90
CA ALA A 107 -0.29 15.88 8.87
C ALA A 107 -0.68 15.65 10.35
N GLN A 108 -1.94 15.91 10.72
CA GLN A 108 -2.44 15.74 12.08
C GLN A 108 -2.64 14.27 12.49
N TYR A 109 -2.55 13.34 11.54
CA TYR A 109 -2.66 11.90 11.81
C TYR A 109 -1.30 11.27 12.06
N ASN A 110 -1.28 10.23 12.88
CA ASN A 110 -0.24 9.21 12.91
C ASN A 110 -0.89 7.84 13.12
N GLY A 111 -0.09 6.80 13.07
CA GLY A 111 -0.57 5.44 13.21
C GLY A 111 0.55 4.45 13.45
N ILE A 112 0.22 3.16 13.45
CA ILE A 112 1.17 2.08 13.64
C ILE A 112 0.83 0.95 12.67
N LYS A 113 1.76 0.64 11.76
CA LYS A 113 1.74 -0.63 11.05
C LYS A 113 2.60 -1.63 11.82
N MET A 114 2.10 -2.85 11.99
CA MET A 114 2.70 -3.89 12.83
C MET A 114 2.95 -5.16 12.03
N SER A 115 4.06 -5.82 12.29
CA SER A 115 4.37 -7.15 11.73
C SER A 115 4.88 -8.10 12.80
N LYS A 116 4.57 -9.38 12.66
CA LYS A 116 5.29 -10.48 13.33
C LYS A 116 6.63 -10.71 12.62
N ALA A 117 7.50 -11.54 13.18
CA ALA A 117 8.74 -11.99 12.52
C ALA A 117 8.46 -12.47 11.09
N GLY A 118 9.42 -12.25 10.16
CA GLY A 118 9.26 -12.61 8.76
C GLY A 118 8.32 -11.67 7.98
N ALA A 119 8.10 -10.44 8.45
CA ALA A 119 7.18 -9.45 7.88
C ALA A 119 5.71 -9.92 7.78
N LEU A 120 5.29 -10.90 8.59
CA LEU A 120 3.91 -11.39 8.59
C LEU A 120 2.97 -10.32 9.15
N PRO A 121 1.87 -9.98 8.45
CA PRO A 121 0.99 -8.89 8.86
C PRO A 121 0.23 -9.22 10.16
N ILE A 122 0.01 -8.19 10.98
CA ILE A 122 -0.92 -8.24 12.10
C ILE A 122 -2.19 -7.49 11.69
N SER A 123 -3.33 -8.17 11.80
CA SER A 123 -4.66 -7.68 11.45
C SER A 123 -5.66 -8.01 12.57
N SER A 124 -6.90 -7.54 12.42
CA SER A 124 -7.99 -7.90 13.33
C SER A 124 -8.16 -9.42 13.53
N ALA A 125 -7.82 -10.22 12.51
CA ALA A 125 -7.90 -11.68 12.58
C ALA A 125 -6.66 -12.33 13.20
N THR A 126 -5.55 -11.60 13.39
CA THR A 126 -4.25 -12.18 13.80
C THR A 126 -3.64 -11.56 15.04
N GLY A 127 -4.44 -10.83 15.84
CA GLY A 127 -4.06 -10.30 17.17
C GLY A 127 -4.13 -8.78 17.34
N LEU A 128 -4.48 -8.00 16.29
CA LEU A 128 -4.53 -6.54 16.39
C LEU A 128 -5.53 -6.05 17.44
N TYR A 129 -6.73 -6.67 17.50
CA TYR A 129 -7.74 -6.30 18.49
C TYR A 129 -7.41 -6.83 19.89
N ASP A 130 -6.70 -7.94 20.00
CA ASP A 130 -6.20 -8.40 21.31
C ASP A 130 -5.17 -7.42 21.89
N ILE A 131 -4.28 -6.87 21.04
CA ILE A 131 -3.34 -5.81 21.41
C ILE A 131 -4.08 -4.55 21.85
N ARG A 132 -5.12 -4.14 21.11
CA ARG A 132 -5.97 -2.99 21.46
C ARG A 132 -6.58 -3.15 22.84
N ASP A 133 -7.26 -4.27 23.06
CA ASP A 133 -8.05 -4.50 24.28
C ASP A 133 -7.14 -4.57 25.51
N LEU A 134 -5.98 -5.21 25.39
CA LEU A 134 -4.98 -5.23 26.45
C LEU A 134 -4.33 -3.86 26.66
N ALA A 135 -4.04 -3.11 25.58
CA ALA A 135 -3.50 -1.76 25.70
C ALA A 135 -4.49 -0.80 26.37
N GLN A 136 -5.81 -0.91 26.07
CA GLN A 136 -6.84 -0.13 26.74
C GLN A 136 -6.89 -0.46 28.24
N GLN A 137 -6.83 -1.74 28.59
CA GLN A 137 -6.76 -2.13 29.99
C GLN A 137 -5.52 -1.53 30.69
N TYR A 138 -4.36 -1.50 30.03
CA TYR A 138 -3.14 -0.89 30.58
C TYR A 138 -3.24 0.64 30.73
N LEU A 139 -4.00 1.30 29.88
CA LEU A 139 -4.31 2.73 30.03
C LEU A 139 -5.21 2.99 31.25
N ASP A 140 -6.24 2.17 31.44
CA ASP A 140 -7.27 2.36 32.46
C ASP A 140 -6.76 1.98 33.87
N GLU A 141 -5.97 0.91 33.97
CA GLU A 141 -5.53 0.30 35.22
C GLU A 141 -4.04 0.58 35.55
N GLY A 142 -3.27 1.08 34.60
CA GLY A 142 -1.81 1.19 34.63
C GLY A 142 -1.11 -0.09 34.19
N LEU A 143 0.14 0.06 33.75
CA LEU A 143 0.97 -1.10 33.38
C LEU A 143 1.16 -2.03 34.60
N PRO A 144 0.96 -3.35 34.43
CA PRO A 144 1.18 -4.29 35.50
C PRO A 144 2.63 -4.23 35.97
N VAL A 145 2.84 -4.33 37.28
CA VAL A 145 4.21 -4.41 37.83
C VAL A 145 4.96 -5.52 37.08
N SER A 146 6.16 -5.18 36.58
CA SER A 146 6.99 -6.12 35.83
C SER A 146 7.08 -7.45 36.58
N SER A 147 6.80 -8.55 35.88
CA SER A 147 7.12 -9.90 36.35
C SER A 147 8.63 -10.02 36.60
N ASP A 148 9.10 -11.13 37.18
CA ASP A 148 10.51 -11.41 37.50
C ASP A 148 11.48 -11.34 36.29
N ALA A 149 10.97 -11.02 35.09
CA ALA A 149 11.79 -10.82 33.90
C ALA A 149 12.56 -9.48 33.98
N PRO A 150 13.86 -9.47 33.66
CA PRO A 150 14.62 -8.22 33.59
C PRO A 150 14.05 -7.30 32.50
N GLN A 151 14.11 -5.99 32.74
CA GLN A 151 13.79 -5.00 31.71
C GLN A 151 14.65 -5.23 30.46
N GLY A 152 14.05 -5.11 29.28
CA GLY A 152 14.76 -5.24 28.01
C GLY A 152 15.71 -4.08 27.73
N SER A 153 16.56 -4.25 26.74
CA SER A 153 17.53 -3.24 26.28
C SER A 153 17.03 -2.49 25.05
N THR A 154 17.62 -1.31 24.79
CA THR A 154 17.40 -0.56 23.55
C THR A 154 18.74 -0.36 22.84
N THR A 155 18.77 -0.70 21.54
CA THR A 155 19.90 -0.48 20.65
C THR A 155 19.46 0.26 19.39
N ARG A 156 20.41 0.64 18.51
CA ARG A 156 20.08 1.29 17.23
C ARG A 156 20.73 0.55 16.08
N ARG A 157 20.06 0.49 14.94
CA ARG A 157 20.56 -0.09 13.70
C ARG A 157 20.04 0.71 12.50
N ASP A 158 20.95 1.10 11.62
CA ASP A 158 20.61 1.61 10.30
C ASP A 158 20.48 0.43 9.33
N VAL A 159 19.40 0.38 8.56
CA VAL A 159 19.12 -0.71 7.60
C VAL A 159 19.07 -0.22 6.15
N LEU A 160 19.20 1.10 5.90
CA LEU A 160 18.99 1.71 4.59
C LEU A 160 19.93 1.13 3.50
N ALA A 161 21.21 0.94 3.82
CA ALA A 161 22.16 0.38 2.86
C ALA A 161 21.89 -1.10 2.55
N ASP A 162 21.56 -1.89 3.59
CA ASP A 162 21.22 -3.31 3.46
C ASP A 162 19.92 -3.47 2.64
N TYR A 163 18.90 -2.67 2.94
CA TYR A 163 17.64 -2.59 2.20
C TYR A 163 17.87 -2.24 0.72
N SER A 164 18.65 -1.19 0.46
CA SER A 164 18.94 -0.75 -0.91
C SER A 164 19.68 -1.84 -1.71
N GLY A 165 20.65 -2.49 -1.07
CA GLY A 165 21.39 -3.62 -1.66
C GLY A 165 20.48 -4.80 -1.96
N TYR A 166 19.55 -5.10 -1.06
CA TYR A 166 18.59 -6.19 -1.23
C TYR A 166 17.65 -5.92 -2.43
N LEU A 167 17.05 -4.73 -2.52
CA LEU A 167 16.19 -4.40 -3.66
C LEU A 167 16.94 -4.46 -5.00
N ARG A 168 18.17 -3.94 -5.06
CA ARG A 168 19.01 -4.03 -6.26
C ARG A 168 19.41 -5.47 -6.63
N SER A 169 19.41 -6.38 -5.66
CA SER A 169 19.64 -7.81 -5.94
C SER A 169 18.43 -8.50 -6.57
N LEU A 170 17.22 -7.98 -6.31
CA LEU A 170 15.97 -8.51 -6.88
C LEU A 170 15.74 -8.00 -8.31
N VAL A 171 16.08 -6.73 -8.58
CA VAL A 171 15.94 -6.13 -9.92
C VAL A 171 17.23 -5.39 -10.29
N ASP A 172 17.99 -5.95 -11.21
CA ASP A 172 19.22 -5.33 -11.72
C ASP A 172 18.90 -4.24 -12.76
N LEU A 173 19.30 -3.00 -12.42
CA LEU A 173 19.20 -1.84 -13.29
C LEU A 173 20.54 -1.40 -13.89
N SER A 174 21.63 -2.15 -13.67
CA SER A 174 22.98 -1.74 -14.08
C SER A 174 23.19 -1.71 -15.60
N ALA A 175 22.43 -2.53 -16.32
CA ALA A 175 22.54 -2.71 -17.78
C ALA A 175 21.41 -2.04 -18.58
N ILE A 176 20.53 -1.27 -17.97
CA ILE A 176 19.50 -0.52 -18.72
C ILE A 176 20.11 0.65 -19.50
N ARG A 177 19.41 1.11 -20.55
CA ARG A 177 19.78 2.37 -21.18
C ARG A 177 19.67 3.53 -20.18
N PRO A 178 20.45 4.61 -20.36
CA PRO A 178 20.28 5.80 -19.52
C PRO A 178 18.84 6.33 -19.58
N LEU A 179 18.26 6.61 -18.41
CA LEU A 179 16.92 7.19 -18.27
C LEU A 179 16.99 8.48 -17.45
N LYS A 180 16.21 9.48 -17.88
CA LYS A 180 15.94 10.67 -17.09
C LYS A 180 14.57 10.50 -16.43
N ILE A 181 14.52 10.55 -15.11
CA ILE A 181 13.31 10.37 -14.34
C ILE A 181 13.05 11.57 -13.44
N VAL A 182 11.78 11.94 -13.27
CA VAL A 182 11.37 12.87 -12.22
C VAL A 182 10.77 12.04 -11.10
N VAL A 183 11.17 12.29 -9.86
CA VAL A 183 10.61 11.58 -8.71
C VAL A 183 10.01 12.59 -7.75
N ASP A 184 8.74 12.43 -7.46
CA ASP A 184 8.01 13.19 -6.46
C ASP A 184 7.87 12.36 -5.19
N ALA A 185 8.53 12.82 -4.13
CA ALA A 185 8.49 12.18 -2.82
C ALA A 185 7.38 12.76 -1.92
N GLY A 186 6.70 13.83 -2.33
CA GLY A 186 5.64 14.48 -1.54
C GLY A 186 6.07 14.85 -0.12
N ASN A 187 7.34 15.20 0.11
CA ASN A 187 7.97 15.38 1.43
C ASN A 187 7.95 14.11 2.33
N GLY A 188 7.63 12.95 1.75
CA GLY A 188 7.56 11.64 2.40
C GLY A 188 8.86 10.84 2.33
N MET A 189 8.77 9.58 2.75
CA MET A 189 9.93 8.68 2.88
C MET A 189 10.58 8.34 1.52
N GLY A 190 9.90 8.55 0.40
CA GLY A 190 10.51 8.51 -0.94
C GLY A 190 11.71 9.43 -1.10
N GLY A 191 11.77 10.54 -0.32
CA GLY A 191 12.92 11.44 -0.29
C GLY A 191 14.18 10.82 0.33
N LEU A 192 14.03 9.84 1.22
CA LEU A 192 15.13 9.06 1.80
C LEU A 192 15.48 7.85 0.92
N THR A 193 14.48 7.09 0.51
CA THR A 193 14.70 5.80 -0.15
C THR A 193 15.14 5.95 -1.61
N THR A 194 14.65 6.96 -2.34
CA THR A 194 15.01 7.17 -3.75
C THR A 194 16.52 7.43 -3.95
N PRO A 195 17.17 8.36 -3.22
CA PRO A 195 18.62 8.55 -3.34
C PRO A 195 19.43 7.33 -2.95
N ALA A 196 18.92 6.52 -2.01
CA ALA A 196 19.59 5.33 -1.53
C ALA A 196 19.48 4.15 -2.52
N VAL A 197 18.26 3.90 -3.03
CA VAL A 197 18.01 2.75 -3.92
C VAL A 197 18.32 3.09 -5.39
N LEU A 198 17.86 4.21 -5.90
CA LEU A 198 18.00 4.57 -7.33
C LEU A 198 19.18 5.51 -7.61
N GLY A 199 19.64 6.24 -6.60
CA GLY A 199 20.78 7.18 -6.69
C GLY A 199 22.11 6.55 -6.27
N ASP A 200 22.97 7.40 -5.73
CA ASP A 200 24.34 7.06 -5.30
C ASP A 200 24.61 7.37 -3.82
N ALA A 201 23.56 7.57 -3.02
CA ALA A 201 23.71 7.97 -1.62
C ALA A 201 24.35 6.88 -0.74
N VAL A 202 24.09 5.61 -1.00
CA VAL A 202 24.62 4.46 -0.21
C VAL A 202 25.23 3.35 -1.06
N LEU A 203 24.95 3.33 -2.37
CA LEU A 203 25.46 2.34 -3.32
C LEU A 203 25.98 3.04 -4.59
N PRO A 204 26.82 2.40 -5.44
CA PRO A 204 27.22 2.98 -6.72
C PRO A 204 26.02 3.39 -7.56
N GLY A 205 26.14 4.54 -8.28
CA GLY A 205 25.06 5.10 -9.10
C GLY A 205 24.62 4.15 -10.22
N LEU A 206 23.34 4.24 -10.55
CA LEU A 206 22.70 3.56 -11.69
C LEU A 206 22.68 4.49 -12.92
N PRO A 207 22.41 3.98 -14.13
CA PRO A 207 22.28 4.82 -15.33
C PRO A 207 20.98 5.64 -15.34
N LEU A 208 20.74 6.37 -14.24
CA LEU A 208 19.57 7.20 -14.01
C LEU A 208 19.97 8.65 -13.74
N GLN A 209 19.33 9.58 -14.43
CA GLN A 209 19.36 10.99 -14.10
C GLN A 209 18.09 11.35 -13.32
N ILE A 210 18.19 11.50 -12.02
CA ILE A 210 17.05 11.79 -11.14
C ILE A 210 16.86 13.30 -11.03
N VAL A 211 15.64 13.78 -11.30
CA VAL A 211 15.17 15.14 -11.03
C VAL A 211 14.27 15.04 -9.78
N PRO A 212 14.72 15.54 -8.61
CA PRO A 212 13.96 15.41 -7.38
C PRO A 212 12.87 16.47 -7.27
N LEU A 213 11.68 16.08 -6.79
CA LEU A 213 10.64 16.96 -6.30
C LEU A 213 10.33 16.59 -4.84
N TYR A 214 10.37 17.61 -3.96
CA TYR A 214 9.94 17.50 -2.56
C TYR A 214 10.60 16.36 -1.77
N PHE A 215 11.94 16.21 -1.92
CA PHE A 215 12.74 15.19 -1.24
C PHE A 215 13.04 15.52 0.23
N GLU A 216 12.87 16.78 0.65
CA GLU A 216 12.99 17.16 2.06
C GLU A 216 11.91 16.44 2.88
N LEU A 217 12.33 15.70 3.91
CA LEU A 217 11.43 14.96 4.79
C LEU A 217 10.69 15.95 5.71
N ASP A 218 9.39 16.15 5.46
CA ASP A 218 8.57 17.07 6.24
C ASP A 218 7.13 16.55 6.35
N GLY A 219 6.80 15.97 7.51
CA GLY A 219 5.47 15.43 7.80
C GLY A 219 4.35 16.48 7.91
N THR A 220 4.63 17.76 7.68
CA THR A 220 3.60 18.81 7.52
C THR A 220 3.10 18.92 6.08
N PHE A 221 3.79 18.27 5.12
CA PHE A 221 3.44 18.25 3.69
C PHE A 221 3.23 19.65 3.08
N PRO A 222 4.25 20.52 3.08
CA PRO A 222 4.10 21.93 2.72
C PRO A 222 3.79 22.19 1.24
N ASN A 223 4.04 21.22 0.36
CA ASN A 223 3.86 21.39 -1.07
C ASN A 223 2.49 20.87 -1.55
N HIS A 224 2.22 19.61 -1.30
CA HIS A 224 0.92 18.97 -1.53
C HIS A 224 0.77 17.76 -0.60
N PRO A 225 -0.45 17.26 -0.35
CA PRO A 225 -0.66 16.01 0.38
C PRO A 225 0.08 14.84 -0.28
N ALA A 226 0.72 14.00 0.51
CA ALA A 226 1.45 12.82 0.01
C ALA A 226 0.49 11.67 -0.36
N ASN A 227 -0.50 11.99 -1.19
CA ASN A 227 -1.53 11.08 -1.69
C ASN A 227 -1.61 11.09 -3.22
N PRO A 228 -0.79 10.29 -3.92
CA PRO A 228 -0.80 10.23 -5.37
C PRO A 228 -2.07 9.64 -6.02
N LEU A 229 -3.01 9.11 -5.22
CA LEU A 229 -4.34 8.69 -5.71
C LEU A 229 -5.18 9.90 -6.18
N GLU A 230 -4.94 11.06 -5.58
CA GLU A 230 -5.65 12.28 -5.95
C GLU A 230 -4.95 12.94 -7.14
N PRO A 231 -5.62 13.10 -8.30
CA PRO A 231 -5.00 13.66 -9.51
C PRO A 231 -4.40 15.05 -9.32
N GLU A 232 -4.93 15.84 -8.39
CA GLU A 232 -4.44 17.18 -8.07
C GLU A 232 -2.99 17.14 -7.58
N ASN A 233 -2.63 16.11 -6.80
CA ASN A 233 -1.30 15.94 -6.23
C ASN A 233 -0.25 15.44 -7.25
N LEU A 234 -0.67 15.07 -8.46
CA LEU A 234 0.23 14.65 -9.53
C LEU A 234 0.62 15.80 -10.49
N LYS A 235 -0.03 16.96 -10.40
CA LYS A 235 0.14 18.07 -11.37
C LYS A 235 1.58 18.58 -11.46
N ASP A 236 2.25 18.72 -10.34
CA ASP A 236 3.63 19.20 -10.31
C ASP A 236 4.58 18.18 -10.94
N LEU A 237 4.38 16.89 -10.66
CA LEU A 237 5.13 15.81 -11.29
C LEU A 237 4.90 15.79 -12.82
N GLN A 238 3.64 15.87 -13.26
CA GLN A 238 3.28 15.92 -14.70
C GLN A 238 3.96 17.09 -15.41
N ALA A 239 3.88 18.29 -14.80
CA ALA A 239 4.52 19.48 -15.33
C ALA A 239 6.06 19.35 -15.37
N ALA A 240 6.66 18.75 -14.35
CA ALA A 240 8.10 18.54 -14.28
C ALA A 240 8.60 17.51 -15.30
N VAL A 241 7.87 16.42 -15.53
CA VAL A 241 8.17 15.44 -16.60
C VAL A 241 8.28 16.14 -17.94
N LEU A 242 7.27 16.93 -18.31
CA LEU A 242 7.25 17.68 -19.57
C LEU A 242 8.37 18.73 -19.64
N LYS A 243 8.56 19.51 -18.56
CA LYS A 243 9.58 20.57 -18.47
C LYS A 243 10.99 20.04 -18.65
N HIS A 244 11.30 18.89 -18.07
CA HIS A 244 12.63 18.31 -18.10
C HIS A 244 12.85 17.34 -19.26
N GLY A 245 11.80 17.03 -20.06
CA GLY A 245 11.85 16.01 -21.09
C GLY A 245 12.28 14.67 -20.50
N ALA A 246 11.66 14.28 -19.41
CA ALA A 246 11.97 13.04 -18.72
C ALA A 246 11.32 11.83 -19.42
N ASP A 247 11.95 10.66 -19.30
CA ASP A 247 11.41 9.40 -19.84
C ASP A 247 10.16 8.95 -19.04
N LEU A 248 10.09 9.30 -17.76
CA LEU A 248 8.94 9.05 -16.88
C LEU A 248 8.99 9.87 -15.59
N GLY A 249 7.85 9.88 -14.88
CA GLY A 249 7.71 10.36 -13.53
C GLY A 249 7.30 9.24 -12.58
N LEU A 250 7.78 9.30 -11.33
CA LEU A 250 7.40 8.42 -10.23
C LEU A 250 6.89 9.28 -9.07
N ALA A 251 5.73 8.91 -8.50
CA ALA A 251 5.22 9.53 -7.28
C ALA A 251 5.06 8.47 -6.19
N PHE A 252 5.64 8.75 -5.01
CA PHE A 252 5.49 7.91 -3.82
C PHE A 252 4.51 8.55 -2.85
N ASP A 253 3.80 7.74 -2.07
CA ASP A 253 3.02 8.24 -0.94
C ASP A 253 3.88 8.48 0.31
N GLY A 254 3.25 8.92 1.40
CA GLY A 254 3.99 9.42 2.56
C GLY A 254 4.99 8.45 3.17
N ASP A 255 4.66 7.18 3.27
CA ASP A 255 5.54 6.13 3.81
C ASP A 255 6.18 5.23 2.72
N ALA A 256 6.00 5.62 1.45
CA ALA A 256 6.65 5.09 0.25
C ALA A 256 6.38 3.60 -0.05
N ASP A 257 5.31 3.03 0.48
CA ASP A 257 4.92 1.65 0.14
C ASP A 257 4.14 1.55 -1.17
N ARG A 258 3.74 2.70 -1.76
CA ARG A 258 3.06 2.80 -3.07
C ARG A 258 3.86 3.62 -4.06
N CYS A 259 3.75 3.26 -5.35
CA CYS A 259 4.35 4.00 -6.45
C CYS A 259 3.35 4.20 -7.59
N PHE A 260 3.20 5.44 -8.04
CA PHE A 260 2.41 5.85 -9.19
C PHE A 260 3.35 6.30 -10.31
N VAL A 261 2.97 6.03 -11.55
CA VAL A 261 3.83 6.21 -12.71
C VAL A 261 3.19 7.17 -13.71
N ILE A 262 3.98 8.13 -14.19
CA ILE A 262 3.61 9.11 -15.22
C ILE A 262 4.47 8.86 -16.45
N ASP A 263 3.86 8.84 -17.65
CA ASP A 263 4.57 8.66 -18.91
C ASP A 263 5.31 9.96 -19.34
N GLU A 264 6.10 9.88 -20.41
CA GLU A 264 6.87 11.00 -20.96
C GLU A 264 5.99 12.14 -21.51
N ARG A 265 4.68 11.91 -21.68
CA ARG A 265 3.68 12.92 -22.09
C ARG A 265 3.02 13.60 -20.89
N GLY A 266 3.38 13.22 -19.66
CA GLY A 266 2.77 13.71 -18.43
C GLY A 266 1.44 13.04 -18.11
N LEU A 267 1.12 11.89 -18.67
CA LEU A 267 -0.12 11.16 -18.40
C LEU A 267 0.13 10.01 -17.43
N PRO A 268 -0.77 9.81 -16.43
CA PRO A 268 -0.64 8.70 -15.49
C PRO A 268 -0.93 7.37 -16.17
N LEU A 269 -0.13 6.33 -15.85
CA LEU A 269 -0.48 4.95 -16.11
C LEU A 269 -1.34 4.42 -14.97
N SER A 270 -2.32 3.60 -15.32
CA SER A 270 -3.17 2.96 -14.31
C SER A 270 -2.34 1.99 -13.44
N PRO A 271 -2.56 1.95 -12.12
CA PRO A 271 -1.93 0.94 -11.27
C PRO A 271 -2.21 -0.50 -11.72
N SER A 272 -3.32 -0.76 -12.36
CA SER A 272 -3.61 -2.06 -12.98
C SER A 272 -2.68 -2.38 -14.14
N ALA A 273 -2.30 -1.40 -14.98
CA ALA A 273 -1.33 -1.60 -16.05
C ALA A 273 0.06 -1.93 -15.48
N ILE A 274 0.47 -1.22 -14.42
CA ILE A 274 1.71 -1.51 -13.70
C ILE A 274 1.66 -2.92 -13.08
N THR A 275 0.52 -3.28 -12.46
CA THR A 275 0.31 -4.65 -11.94
C THR A 275 0.50 -5.70 -13.04
N ALA A 276 -0.10 -5.52 -14.22
CA ALA A 276 0.03 -6.45 -15.33
C ALA A 276 1.48 -6.52 -15.86
N LEU A 277 2.14 -5.37 -16.04
CA LEU A 277 3.53 -5.29 -16.47
C LEU A 277 4.47 -6.00 -15.51
N VAL A 278 4.36 -5.73 -14.21
CA VAL A 278 5.21 -6.35 -13.17
C VAL A 278 4.91 -7.85 -13.07
N ALA A 279 3.64 -8.25 -13.11
CA ALA A 279 3.24 -9.66 -13.11
C ALA A 279 3.90 -10.45 -14.25
N VAL A 280 3.85 -9.93 -15.47
CA VAL A 280 4.48 -10.59 -16.65
C VAL A 280 6.00 -10.75 -16.43
N ARG A 281 6.66 -9.74 -15.88
CA ARG A 281 8.10 -9.79 -15.59
C ARG A 281 8.44 -10.80 -14.50
N GLU A 282 7.69 -10.83 -13.43
CA GLU A 282 7.88 -11.77 -12.31
C GLU A 282 7.59 -13.21 -12.75
N ILE A 283 6.54 -13.44 -13.55
CA ILE A 283 6.26 -14.75 -14.17
C ILE A 283 7.46 -15.20 -15.00
N ALA A 284 7.96 -14.36 -15.90
CA ALA A 284 9.09 -14.70 -16.75
C ALA A 284 10.36 -15.01 -15.93
N ARG A 285 10.61 -14.25 -14.85
CA ARG A 285 11.75 -14.45 -13.97
C ARG A 285 11.72 -15.83 -13.29
N VAL A 286 10.59 -16.21 -12.70
CA VAL A 286 10.49 -17.49 -11.99
C VAL A 286 10.35 -18.68 -12.92
N GLN A 287 9.76 -18.50 -14.10
CA GLN A 287 9.75 -19.54 -15.14
C GLN A 287 11.17 -19.83 -15.65
N ALA A 288 12.02 -18.81 -15.80
CA ALA A 288 13.44 -19.00 -16.12
C ALA A 288 14.20 -19.79 -15.02
N ALA A 289 13.71 -19.73 -13.78
CA ALA A 289 14.22 -20.53 -12.66
C ALA A 289 13.54 -21.93 -12.52
N GLY A 290 12.60 -22.27 -13.43
CA GLY A 290 11.99 -23.59 -13.52
C GLY A 290 10.59 -23.72 -12.88
N GLU A 291 9.97 -22.63 -12.43
CA GLU A 291 8.60 -22.63 -11.92
C GLU A 291 7.59 -22.67 -13.08
N ALA A 292 6.76 -23.70 -13.17
CA ALA A 292 5.99 -23.96 -14.38
C ALA A 292 4.74 -23.09 -14.56
N SER A 293 4.05 -22.76 -13.45
CA SER A 293 2.78 -22.00 -13.49
C SER A 293 2.65 -21.11 -12.27
N PRO A 294 3.44 -20.01 -12.22
CA PRO A 294 3.45 -19.13 -11.05
C PRO A 294 2.09 -18.46 -10.83
N VAL A 295 1.71 -18.35 -9.55
CA VAL A 295 0.46 -17.71 -9.15
C VAL A 295 0.68 -16.21 -9.00
N VAL A 296 -0.28 -15.41 -9.45
CA VAL A 296 -0.34 -13.96 -9.26
C VAL A 296 -1.68 -13.58 -8.63
N ILE A 297 -1.63 -12.83 -7.54
CA ILE A 297 -2.82 -12.34 -6.84
C ILE A 297 -3.20 -10.97 -7.37
N HIS A 298 -4.48 -10.71 -7.54
CA HIS A 298 -5.00 -9.37 -7.82
C HIS A 298 -6.33 -9.14 -7.09
N ASN A 299 -6.67 -7.90 -6.78
CA ASN A 299 -7.97 -7.64 -6.18
C ASN A 299 -9.07 -7.49 -7.24
N LEU A 300 -10.32 -7.58 -6.80
CA LEU A 300 -11.50 -7.60 -7.68
C LEU A 300 -11.77 -6.28 -8.44
N ILE A 301 -11.11 -5.17 -8.05
CA ILE A 301 -11.24 -3.87 -8.75
C ILE A 301 -10.05 -3.57 -9.66
N THR A 302 -9.08 -4.47 -9.80
CA THR A 302 -8.07 -4.35 -10.84
C THR A 302 -8.70 -4.57 -12.21
N SER A 303 -8.10 -3.96 -13.24
CA SER A 303 -8.49 -4.19 -14.63
C SER A 303 -8.52 -5.67 -14.98
N LYS A 304 -9.49 -6.07 -15.79
CA LYS A 304 -9.59 -7.38 -16.45
C LYS A 304 -8.32 -7.71 -17.26
N ALA A 305 -7.57 -6.71 -17.69
CA ALA A 305 -6.28 -6.91 -18.34
C ALA A 305 -5.30 -7.70 -17.46
N VAL A 306 -5.33 -7.53 -16.13
CA VAL A 306 -4.40 -8.22 -15.22
C VAL A 306 -4.49 -9.74 -15.34
N PRO A 307 -5.64 -10.41 -15.09
CA PRO A 307 -5.73 -11.86 -15.25
C PRO A 307 -5.49 -12.33 -16.68
N GLU A 308 -5.82 -11.53 -17.70
CA GLU A 308 -5.57 -11.88 -19.09
C GLU A 308 -4.07 -11.92 -19.41
N PHE A 309 -3.30 -10.91 -18.97
CA PHE A 309 -1.85 -10.87 -19.15
C PHE A 309 -1.14 -11.95 -18.36
N VAL A 310 -1.57 -12.20 -17.11
CA VAL A 310 -1.04 -13.30 -16.27
C VAL A 310 -1.23 -14.64 -16.99
N THR A 311 -2.44 -14.93 -17.48
CA THR A 311 -2.73 -16.16 -18.21
C THR A 311 -1.93 -16.28 -19.49
N ARG A 312 -1.84 -15.20 -20.27
CA ARG A 312 -1.05 -15.14 -21.51
C ARG A 312 0.44 -15.40 -21.27
N ALA A 313 0.97 -14.94 -20.13
CA ALA A 313 2.35 -15.19 -19.71
C ALA A 313 2.58 -16.59 -19.15
N GLY A 314 1.53 -17.43 -19.05
CA GLY A 314 1.63 -18.79 -18.51
C GLY A 314 1.56 -18.87 -16.98
N GLY A 315 1.10 -17.83 -16.32
CA GLY A 315 0.80 -17.81 -14.89
C GLY A 315 -0.66 -18.16 -14.59
N THR A 316 -0.98 -18.27 -13.31
CA THR A 316 -2.33 -18.53 -12.78
C THR A 316 -2.81 -17.30 -12.01
N PRO A 317 -3.81 -16.55 -12.52
CA PRO A 317 -4.36 -15.42 -11.79
C PRO A 317 -5.31 -15.90 -10.69
N VAL A 318 -5.23 -15.31 -9.49
CA VAL A 318 -6.12 -15.55 -8.37
C VAL A 318 -6.69 -14.22 -7.89
N MET A 319 -8.01 -14.11 -7.88
CA MET A 319 -8.72 -12.90 -7.46
C MET A 319 -9.00 -12.94 -5.96
N THR A 320 -8.81 -11.81 -5.27
CA THR A 320 -9.15 -11.66 -3.85
C THR A 320 -9.93 -10.38 -3.58
N ARG A 321 -10.37 -10.22 -2.34
CA ARG A 321 -11.00 -9.01 -1.82
C ARG A 321 -10.00 -7.84 -1.79
N VAL A 322 -10.53 -6.61 -1.72
CA VAL A 322 -9.70 -5.41 -1.54
C VAL A 322 -9.12 -5.36 -0.14
N GLY A 323 -7.81 -5.12 -0.05
CA GLY A 323 -7.11 -4.90 1.22
C GLY A 323 -5.80 -5.70 1.33
N HIS A 324 -4.76 -5.00 1.75
CA HIS A 324 -3.39 -5.51 1.76
C HIS A 324 -3.21 -6.79 2.60
N SER A 325 -3.95 -6.94 3.71
CA SER A 325 -3.87 -8.14 4.55
C SER A 325 -4.43 -9.38 3.86
N PHE A 326 -5.45 -9.22 3.02
CA PHE A 326 -6.01 -10.35 2.25
C PHE A 326 -5.05 -10.79 1.16
N ILE A 327 -4.42 -9.84 0.46
CA ILE A 327 -3.43 -10.18 -0.57
C ILE A 327 -2.24 -10.90 0.04
N LYS A 328 -1.66 -10.39 1.13
CA LYS A 328 -0.53 -11.03 1.81
C LYS A 328 -0.85 -12.46 2.29
N ALA A 329 -2.05 -12.66 2.84
CA ALA A 329 -2.50 -13.98 3.27
C ALA A 329 -2.65 -14.94 2.09
N GLU A 330 -3.32 -14.51 1.02
CA GLU A 330 -3.51 -15.30 -0.20
C GLU A 330 -2.18 -15.61 -0.88
N MET A 331 -1.23 -14.65 -0.92
CA MET A 331 0.10 -14.88 -1.45
C MET A 331 0.83 -15.99 -0.68
N ALA A 332 0.75 -15.96 0.64
CA ALA A 332 1.38 -16.98 1.48
C ALA A 332 0.72 -18.36 1.30
N GLU A 333 -0.61 -18.43 1.21
CA GLU A 333 -1.36 -19.66 1.04
C GLU A 333 -1.13 -20.30 -0.34
N GLN A 334 -1.14 -19.49 -1.40
CA GLN A 334 -0.98 -19.94 -2.78
C GLN A 334 0.48 -20.06 -3.23
N GLY A 335 1.44 -19.57 -2.43
CA GLY A 335 2.83 -19.44 -2.84
C GLY A 335 3.01 -18.49 -4.03
N ALA A 336 2.17 -17.45 -4.12
CA ALA A 336 2.15 -16.54 -5.26
C ALA A 336 3.47 -15.78 -5.39
N VAL A 337 3.91 -15.56 -6.64
CA VAL A 337 5.16 -14.83 -6.92
C VAL A 337 4.99 -13.33 -6.76
N PHE A 338 3.80 -12.82 -7.07
CA PHE A 338 3.48 -11.40 -7.09
C PHE A 338 2.00 -11.17 -6.75
N GLY A 339 1.71 -10.02 -6.18
CA GLY A 339 0.35 -9.52 -5.99
C GLY A 339 0.27 -8.03 -6.32
N GLY A 340 -0.89 -7.56 -6.80
CA GLY A 340 -1.06 -6.13 -7.08
C GLY A 340 -2.50 -5.65 -6.90
N GLU A 341 -2.62 -4.37 -6.56
CA GLU A 341 -3.90 -3.69 -6.36
C GLU A 341 -4.04 -2.45 -7.25
N HIS A 342 -5.28 -2.10 -7.54
CA HIS A 342 -5.59 -0.83 -8.20
C HIS A 342 -5.21 0.41 -7.36
N SER A 343 -4.99 0.24 -6.06
CA SER A 343 -4.51 1.27 -5.13
C SER A 343 -3.00 1.53 -5.19
N ALA A 344 -2.28 0.89 -6.13
CA ALA A 344 -0.83 0.96 -6.32
C ALA A 344 0.00 0.35 -5.18
N HIS A 345 -0.53 -0.67 -4.49
CA HIS A 345 0.27 -1.58 -3.68
C HIS A 345 0.72 -2.76 -4.53
N TYR A 346 2.01 -3.11 -4.43
CA TYR A 346 2.62 -4.18 -5.21
C TYR A 346 3.43 -5.07 -4.29
N TYR A 347 3.06 -6.34 -4.20
CA TYR A 347 3.54 -7.33 -3.24
C TYR A 347 4.43 -8.35 -3.93
N PHE A 348 5.56 -8.68 -3.33
CA PHE A 348 6.54 -9.58 -3.94
C PHE A 348 6.88 -10.73 -3.00
N ARG A 349 6.81 -11.98 -3.50
CA ARG A 349 7.20 -13.17 -2.73
C ARG A 349 8.63 -13.06 -2.19
N ASP A 350 9.55 -12.64 -3.06
CA ASP A 350 10.95 -12.52 -2.71
C ASP A 350 11.24 -11.26 -1.87
N PHE A 351 10.23 -10.46 -1.59
CA PHE A 351 10.23 -9.39 -0.60
C PHE A 351 9.28 -9.72 0.57
N TYR A 352 9.37 -10.94 1.09
CA TYR A 352 8.60 -11.43 2.25
C TYR A 352 7.07 -11.37 2.08
N ASN A 353 6.55 -11.50 0.87
CA ASN A 353 5.14 -11.24 0.51
C ASN A 353 4.65 -9.83 0.89
N ALA A 354 5.57 -8.90 1.11
CA ALA A 354 5.25 -7.53 1.50
C ALA A 354 5.18 -6.59 0.28
N ASP A 355 4.50 -5.48 0.47
CA ASP A 355 4.40 -4.42 -0.51
C ASP A 355 5.61 -3.49 -0.48
N THR A 356 6.03 -3.05 -1.66
CA THR A 356 7.07 -2.06 -1.85
C THR A 356 6.86 -1.30 -3.15
N GLY A 357 6.62 0.01 -3.04
CA GLY A 357 6.51 0.91 -4.18
C GLY A 357 7.84 1.06 -4.92
N MET A 358 8.96 1.01 -4.19
CA MET A 358 10.29 1.15 -4.76
C MET A 358 10.63 -0.04 -5.69
N LEU A 359 10.33 -1.28 -5.28
CA LEU A 359 10.58 -2.45 -6.12
C LEU A 359 9.71 -2.45 -7.39
N ALA A 360 8.44 -1.99 -7.27
CA ALA A 360 7.57 -1.79 -8.42
C ALA A 360 8.14 -0.75 -9.39
N ALA A 361 8.62 0.39 -8.87
CA ALA A 361 9.33 1.40 -9.67
C ALA A 361 10.54 0.82 -10.40
N MET A 362 11.34 -0.01 -9.74
CA MET A 362 12.50 -0.68 -10.36
C MET A 362 12.08 -1.62 -11.49
N HIS A 363 10.98 -2.35 -11.34
CA HIS A 363 10.44 -3.17 -12.44
C HIS A 363 10.01 -2.34 -13.66
N VAL A 364 9.37 -1.18 -13.44
CA VAL A 364 9.01 -0.24 -14.52
C VAL A 364 10.26 0.30 -15.21
N LEU A 365 11.26 0.74 -14.42
CA LEU A 365 12.54 1.22 -14.95
C LEU A 365 13.28 0.14 -15.75
N ALA A 366 13.29 -1.10 -15.27
CA ALA A 366 13.90 -2.22 -15.98
C ALA A 366 13.15 -2.55 -17.27
N ALA A 367 11.82 -2.50 -17.27
CA ALA A 367 11.01 -2.70 -18.47
C ALA A 367 11.25 -1.62 -19.51
N LEU A 368 11.24 -0.34 -19.10
CA LEU A 368 11.47 0.79 -20.00
C LEU A 368 12.91 0.84 -20.50
N GLY A 369 13.88 0.64 -19.61
CA GLY A 369 15.30 0.75 -19.92
C GLY A 369 15.87 -0.45 -20.70
N GLY A 370 15.14 -1.56 -20.77
CA GLY A 370 15.49 -2.76 -21.53
C GLY A 370 15.07 -2.74 -23.02
N GLN A 371 14.44 -1.65 -23.48
CA GLN A 371 13.93 -1.51 -24.85
C GLN A 371 13.88 -0.01 -25.26
N ASP A 372 13.55 0.28 -26.54
CA ASP A 372 13.64 1.63 -27.09
C ASP A 372 12.30 2.39 -27.17
N LEU A 373 11.16 1.74 -26.94
CA LEU A 373 9.85 2.39 -26.96
C LEU A 373 9.70 3.36 -25.77
N PRO A 374 9.00 4.48 -25.93
CA PRO A 374 8.63 5.35 -24.81
C PRO A 374 7.61 4.65 -23.89
N LEU A 375 7.52 5.12 -22.64
CA LEU A 375 6.66 4.50 -21.64
C LEU A 375 5.18 4.53 -22.03
N SER A 376 4.74 5.58 -22.72
CA SER A 376 3.36 5.68 -23.24
C SER A 376 2.97 4.56 -24.20
N GLN A 377 3.92 4.07 -25.00
CA GLN A 377 3.66 2.95 -25.90
C GLN A 377 3.76 1.61 -25.17
N LEU A 378 4.74 1.46 -24.29
CA LEU A 378 4.88 0.27 -23.44
C LEU A 378 3.65 0.10 -22.53
N GLY A 379 3.19 1.17 -21.87
CA GLY A 379 2.03 1.15 -20.96
C GLY A 379 0.72 0.84 -21.69
N ALA A 380 0.53 1.40 -22.89
CA ALA A 380 -0.68 1.18 -23.69
C ALA A 380 -0.93 -0.30 -24.01
N GLU A 381 0.12 -1.14 -24.05
CA GLU A 381 -0.04 -2.58 -24.23
C GLU A 381 -0.80 -3.22 -23.06
N TYR A 382 -0.69 -2.66 -21.86
CA TYR A 382 -1.30 -3.17 -20.63
C TYR A 382 -2.62 -2.46 -20.26
N GLU A 383 -3.09 -1.51 -21.09
CA GLU A 383 -4.33 -0.73 -20.88
C GLU A 383 -5.32 -0.90 -22.07
N PRO A 384 -5.75 -2.13 -22.39
CA PRO A 384 -6.64 -2.36 -23.50
C PRO A 384 -8.10 -1.96 -23.23
N TYR A 385 -8.45 -1.60 -22.00
CA TYR A 385 -9.80 -1.30 -21.55
C TYR A 385 -9.93 0.14 -21.05
N VAL A 386 -11.18 0.63 -21.00
CA VAL A 386 -11.51 1.97 -20.48
C VAL A 386 -12.11 1.84 -19.09
N ALA A 387 -11.39 2.35 -18.09
CA ALA A 387 -11.82 2.37 -16.69
C ALA A 387 -12.52 3.68 -16.35
N THR A 388 -13.52 3.62 -15.45
CA THR A 388 -14.23 4.82 -14.94
C THR A 388 -13.46 5.56 -13.85
N GLY A 389 -12.45 4.93 -13.27
CA GLY A 389 -11.92 5.29 -11.96
C GLY A 389 -12.90 4.96 -10.83
N GLU A 390 -12.50 5.22 -9.58
CA GLU A 390 -13.39 5.10 -8.42
C GLU A 390 -14.26 6.37 -8.32
N ILE A 391 -15.58 6.18 -8.25
CA ILE A 391 -16.54 7.27 -8.09
C ILE A 391 -17.31 7.07 -6.77
N ASN A 392 -17.14 7.99 -5.85
CA ASN A 392 -17.79 7.96 -4.55
C ASN A 392 -19.17 8.66 -4.61
N SER A 393 -20.18 8.03 -4.04
CA SER A 393 -21.51 8.65 -3.85
C SER A 393 -21.90 8.52 -2.38
N GLU A 394 -22.29 9.65 -1.77
CA GLU A 394 -22.84 9.66 -0.42
C GLU A 394 -24.27 9.09 -0.46
N VAL A 395 -24.51 8.00 0.29
CA VAL A 395 -25.76 7.26 0.27
C VAL A 395 -26.05 6.74 1.67
N GLU A 396 -27.22 7.10 2.22
CA GLU A 396 -27.66 6.62 3.53
C GLU A 396 -28.00 5.12 3.50
N ASP A 397 -28.83 4.70 2.55
CA ASP A 397 -29.21 3.30 2.35
C ASP A 397 -28.38 2.65 1.23
N LYS A 398 -27.14 2.30 1.56
CA LYS A 398 -26.20 1.64 0.63
C LYS A 398 -26.72 0.28 0.14
N ALA A 399 -27.40 -0.49 1.02
CA ALA A 399 -27.93 -1.79 0.67
C ALA A 399 -29.10 -1.68 -0.30
N GLY A 400 -30.06 -0.78 -0.05
CA GLY A 400 -31.18 -0.54 -0.96
C GLY A 400 -30.74 0.04 -2.29
N ALA A 401 -29.75 0.95 -2.29
CA ALA A 401 -29.17 1.47 -3.54
C ALA A 401 -28.55 0.35 -4.39
N THR A 402 -27.76 -0.53 -3.75
CA THR A 402 -27.19 -1.70 -4.43
C THR A 402 -28.26 -2.65 -4.95
N ALA A 403 -29.32 -2.93 -4.17
CA ALA A 403 -30.42 -3.78 -4.60
C ALA A 403 -31.17 -3.20 -5.81
N ARG A 404 -31.39 -1.87 -5.88
CA ARG A 404 -31.99 -1.23 -7.05
C ARG A 404 -31.11 -1.35 -8.31
N VAL A 405 -29.80 -1.26 -8.17
CA VAL A 405 -28.87 -1.48 -9.30
C VAL A 405 -28.93 -2.94 -9.74
N VAL A 406 -28.92 -3.91 -8.84
CA VAL A 406 -29.08 -5.34 -9.18
C VAL A 406 -30.39 -5.58 -9.94
N ALA A 407 -31.52 -5.02 -9.46
CA ALA A 407 -32.82 -5.12 -10.12
C ALA A 407 -32.82 -4.50 -11.53
N HIS A 408 -32.06 -3.43 -11.76
CA HIS A 408 -31.94 -2.81 -13.10
C HIS A 408 -31.34 -3.76 -14.14
N PHE A 409 -30.45 -4.67 -13.72
CA PHE A 409 -29.83 -5.66 -14.61
C PHE A 409 -30.56 -7.00 -14.63
N GLU A 410 -31.69 -7.15 -13.91
CA GLU A 410 -32.47 -8.37 -13.90
C GLU A 410 -32.99 -8.72 -15.31
N GLY A 411 -32.79 -9.97 -15.74
CA GLY A 411 -33.15 -10.43 -17.08
C GLY A 411 -32.19 -10.04 -18.20
N GLN A 412 -31.11 -9.32 -17.91
CA GLN A 412 -30.03 -9.05 -18.84
C GLN A 412 -28.96 -10.19 -18.77
N PRO A 413 -28.15 -10.39 -19.82
CA PRO A 413 -27.10 -11.40 -19.83
C PRO A 413 -25.89 -10.94 -19.00
N VAL A 414 -26.00 -10.98 -17.67
CA VAL A 414 -24.96 -10.58 -16.71
C VAL A 414 -24.71 -11.68 -15.68
N GLU A 415 -23.52 -11.68 -15.13
CA GLU A 415 -23.12 -12.47 -13.97
C GLU A 415 -23.02 -11.53 -12.76
N ILE A 416 -23.50 -11.96 -11.59
CA ILE A 416 -23.48 -11.19 -10.35
C ILE A 416 -22.79 -12.01 -9.27
N PHE A 417 -21.80 -11.42 -8.61
CA PHE A 417 -21.09 -12.05 -7.49
C PHE A 417 -20.76 -11.04 -6.38
N THR A 418 -20.60 -11.54 -5.15
CA THR A 418 -20.53 -10.72 -3.93
C THR A 418 -19.30 -11.06 -3.07
N MET A 419 -18.10 -11.08 -3.67
CA MET A 419 -16.87 -11.33 -2.93
C MET A 419 -16.52 -10.17 -1.99
N ASP A 420 -16.61 -8.92 -2.49
CA ASP A 420 -16.42 -7.67 -1.75
C ASP A 420 -17.29 -6.57 -2.40
N GLY A 421 -18.40 -6.24 -1.76
CA GLY A 421 -19.49 -5.52 -2.41
C GLY A 421 -20.21 -6.37 -3.45
N THR A 422 -20.80 -5.74 -4.45
CA THR A 422 -21.53 -6.41 -5.53
C THR A 422 -20.88 -6.08 -6.87
N THR A 423 -20.40 -7.11 -7.54
CA THR A 423 -19.89 -7.02 -8.91
C THR A 423 -20.92 -7.53 -9.89
N ILE A 424 -21.17 -6.78 -10.96
CA ILE A 424 -22.03 -7.15 -12.08
C ILE A 424 -21.17 -7.09 -13.34
N ALA A 425 -21.09 -8.18 -14.08
CA ALA A 425 -20.29 -8.29 -15.28
C ALA A 425 -21.13 -8.80 -16.46
N ALA A 426 -20.93 -8.24 -17.64
CA ALA A 426 -21.52 -8.73 -18.86
C ALA A 426 -21.09 -10.19 -19.14
N ALA A 427 -22.02 -11.05 -19.51
CA ALA A 427 -21.73 -12.46 -19.82
C ALA A 427 -20.78 -12.64 -21.01
N ASP A 428 -20.70 -11.66 -21.92
CA ASP A 428 -19.75 -11.62 -23.05
C ASP A 428 -18.39 -11.02 -22.65
N GLY A 429 -18.25 -10.56 -21.40
CA GLY A 429 -17.04 -9.95 -20.88
C GLY A 429 -16.74 -8.55 -21.40
N SER A 430 -17.69 -7.86 -22.03
CA SER A 430 -17.48 -6.52 -22.61
C SER A 430 -17.37 -5.41 -21.57
N TRP A 431 -17.90 -5.58 -20.37
CA TRP A 431 -17.81 -4.64 -19.25
C TRP A 431 -18.02 -5.33 -17.91
N TRP A 432 -17.59 -4.67 -16.84
CA TRP A 432 -17.94 -5.00 -15.45
C TRP A 432 -18.06 -3.73 -14.62
N ILE A 433 -18.82 -3.80 -13.53
CA ILE A 433 -18.93 -2.77 -12.50
C ILE A 433 -18.87 -3.43 -11.11
N ASN A 434 -18.40 -2.67 -10.11
CA ASN A 434 -18.46 -3.06 -8.70
C ASN A 434 -19.01 -1.91 -7.86
N LEU A 435 -19.94 -2.23 -6.97
CA LEU A 435 -20.49 -1.36 -5.95
C LEU A 435 -20.06 -1.84 -4.58
N ARG A 436 -19.25 -1.05 -3.87
CA ARG A 436 -18.69 -1.43 -2.57
C ARG A 436 -18.96 -0.35 -1.51
N PRO A 437 -19.64 -0.70 -0.40
CA PRO A 437 -19.81 0.25 0.70
C PRO A 437 -18.46 0.54 1.36
N SER A 438 -18.19 1.83 1.67
CA SER A 438 -17.08 2.19 2.56
C SER A 438 -17.40 1.70 3.97
N ASN A 439 -16.39 1.16 4.66
CA ASN A 439 -16.51 0.71 6.05
C ASN A 439 -16.41 1.86 7.06
N THR A 440 -15.88 3.01 6.65
CA THR A 440 -15.55 4.14 7.53
C THR A 440 -16.30 5.42 7.20
N GLU A 441 -16.89 5.51 5.99
CA GLU A 441 -17.51 6.72 5.46
C GLU A 441 -18.90 6.42 4.91
N PRO A 442 -19.80 7.41 4.78
CA PRO A 442 -21.15 7.23 4.24
C PRO A 442 -21.17 7.05 2.71
N TYR A 443 -20.08 6.52 2.13
CA TYR A 443 -19.96 6.38 0.68
C TYR A 443 -20.28 4.96 0.19
N LEU A 444 -20.96 4.90 -0.95
CA LEU A 444 -20.99 3.75 -1.84
C LEU A 444 -20.01 4.03 -3.00
N ARG A 445 -18.99 3.20 -3.12
CA ARG A 445 -17.92 3.32 -4.11
C ARG A 445 -18.30 2.56 -5.35
N PHE A 446 -18.22 3.22 -6.49
CA PHE A 446 -18.41 2.64 -7.81
C PHE A 446 -17.07 2.52 -8.52
N ASN A 447 -16.78 1.35 -9.07
CA ASN A 447 -15.69 1.13 -10.02
C ASN A 447 -16.26 0.41 -11.24
N GLY A 448 -15.76 0.69 -12.42
CA GLY A 448 -16.20 0.00 -13.64
C GLY A 448 -15.20 0.08 -14.76
N GLU A 449 -15.29 -0.86 -15.68
CA GLU A 449 -14.43 -0.97 -16.84
C GLU A 449 -15.20 -1.55 -18.02
N GLY A 450 -14.91 -1.08 -19.21
CA GLY A 450 -15.48 -1.59 -20.45
C GLY A 450 -14.46 -1.67 -21.58
N ALA A 451 -14.80 -2.43 -22.60
CA ALA A 451 -13.95 -2.57 -23.80
C ALA A 451 -13.74 -1.23 -24.52
N THR A 452 -14.72 -0.34 -24.46
CA THR A 452 -14.64 1.03 -25.01
C THR A 452 -15.43 2.00 -24.13
N ALA A 453 -15.21 3.31 -24.31
CA ALA A 453 -15.95 4.37 -23.61
C ALA A 453 -17.46 4.31 -23.94
N GLU A 454 -17.81 4.02 -25.19
CA GLU A 454 -19.20 3.92 -25.63
C GLU A 454 -19.97 2.80 -24.93
N ILE A 455 -19.27 1.79 -24.40
CA ILE A 455 -19.85 0.69 -23.63
C ILE A 455 -20.00 1.09 -22.16
N ILE A 456 -18.94 1.59 -21.53
CA ILE A 456 -18.94 1.75 -20.07
C ILE A 456 -19.59 3.05 -19.59
N GLU A 457 -19.49 4.14 -20.36
CA GLU A 457 -20.03 5.44 -19.94
C GLU A 457 -21.57 5.43 -19.76
N PRO A 458 -22.39 4.86 -20.66
CA PRO A 458 -23.83 4.76 -20.44
C PRO A 458 -24.21 3.90 -19.23
N ILE A 459 -23.43 2.85 -18.96
CA ILE A 459 -23.65 1.97 -17.80
C ILE A 459 -23.32 2.71 -16.51
N ARG A 460 -22.16 3.38 -16.47
CA ARG A 460 -21.77 4.25 -15.35
C ARG A 460 -22.87 5.27 -15.04
N ASP A 461 -23.34 6.00 -16.04
CA ASP A 461 -24.29 7.08 -15.87
C ASP A 461 -25.65 6.56 -15.39
N ALA A 462 -26.13 5.43 -15.94
CA ALA A 462 -27.34 4.78 -15.50
C ALA A 462 -27.25 4.29 -14.04
N VAL A 463 -26.14 3.63 -13.68
CA VAL A 463 -25.94 3.12 -12.33
C VAL A 463 -25.81 4.25 -11.32
N LEU A 464 -25.02 5.30 -11.63
CA LEU A 464 -24.89 6.45 -10.74
C LEU A 464 -26.21 7.20 -10.56
N ALA A 465 -27.06 7.29 -11.60
CA ALA A 465 -28.39 7.86 -11.48
C ALA A 465 -29.27 7.04 -10.50
N ILE A 466 -29.20 5.70 -10.54
CA ILE A 466 -29.94 4.83 -9.61
C ILE A 466 -29.40 4.94 -8.19
N VAL A 467 -28.07 4.96 -8.02
CA VAL A 467 -27.42 5.08 -6.72
C VAL A 467 -27.75 6.37 -6.01
N ARG A 468 -27.83 7.47 -6.77
CA ARG A 468 -28.07 8.84 -6.27
C ARG A 468 -29.55 9.24 -6.20
N GLN A 469 -30.46 8.33 -6.51
CA GLN A 469 -31.89 8.59 -6.30
C GLN A 469 -32.18 8.68 -4.81
N GLU A 470 -32.57 9.88 -4.34
CA GLU A 470 -33.14 10.04 -3.01
C GLU A 470 -34.45 9.24 -2.93
N GLN A 471 -34.59 8.43 -1.87
CA GLN A 471 -35.88 7.84 -1.58
C GLN A 471 -36.82 8.95 -1.16
N PRO A 472 -38.08 8.99 -1.64
CA PRO A 472 -39.08 9.83 -1.02
C PRO A 472 -39.14 9.46 0.46
N THR A 473 -38.89 10.43 1.32
CA THR A 473 -39.13 10.27 2.78
C THR A 473 -40.66 10.12 2.93
N ASP A 474 -41.11 8.89 3.28
CA ASP A 474 -42.49 8.64 3.71
C ASP A 474 -42.80 9.37 5.03
#